data_9a1fb2ef79de13a92e800004876d9a45
#
_entry.id   9a1fb2ef79de13a92e800004876d9a45
#
_cell.length_a   1.000
_cell.length_b   1.000
_cell.length_c   1.000
_cell.angle_alpha   90.00
_cell.angle_beta   90.00
_cell.angle_gamma   90.00
#
_symmetry.space_group_name_H-M   'P 1'
#
loop_
_entity.id
_entity.type
_entity.pdbx_description
1 polymer ?
#
loop_
_entity_poly.entity_id
_entity_poly.type
_entity_poly.pdbx_seq_one_letter_code
_entity_poly.pdbx_strand_id
1 'polypeptide(L)'
;MLGIVIEYARRRRFLRQLERAAEELESPAWVQEMVQCPTYAEGELEYEVLRRVGKAACEEVAEGRRQTDDYRDYIESWVHEAKLPLAAAHLILENLDGSEDDLSRVDDLGRELARVERYIDQALYYARSEVVERDYLIRRWDLKALVTGAIKANARELIAAHVAPVCENLDFEVFTDEKWLEFILGQLIQNSIKYAREDGAKIVFSGALLDEGLASERIELTVADNGCGVSAADLPRVFEKGFTGDNGRTTKRATGIGLYLVARLCSKMGIDVTAASEPGEGFVVTFAFSTNKFQYFE
;
A
#
# COMPACT_ATOMS: atom_id res chain seq x y z
N MET A 1 23.97 -38.19 -48.26
CA MET A 1 25.02 -37.16 -48.17
C MET A 1 24.45 -35.75 -48.33
N LEU A 2 23.69 -35.41 -49.41
CA LEU A 2 23.17 -34.06 -49.64
C LEU A 2 22.22 -33.56 -48.52
N GLY A 3 21.36 -34.44 -47.99
CA GLY A 3 20.43 -34.10 -46.90
C GLY A 3 21.11 -33.68 -45.61
N ILE A 4 22.20 -34.36 -45.22
CA ILE A 4 22.97 -34.06 -44.00
C ILE A 4 23.66 -32.68 -44.11
N VAL A 5 24.16 -32.35 -45.30
CA VAL A 5 24.83 -31.06 -45.55
C VAL A 5 23.83 -29.90 -45.49
N ILE A 6 22.62 -30.09 -46.03
CA ILE A 6 21.54 -29.10 -46.01
C ILE A 6 21.09 -28.86 -44.54
N GLU A 7 20.92 -29.93 -43.78
CA GLU A 7 20.49 -29.85 -42.38
C GLU A 7 21.57 -29.16 -41.52
N TYR A 8 22.83 -29.48 -41.68
CA TYR A 8 23.94 -28.81 -41.04
C TYR A 8 23.98 -27.31 -41.38
N ALA A 9 23.79 -26.97 -42.66
CA ALA A 9 23.76 -25.56 -43.10
C ALA A 9 22.61 -24.76 -42.46
N ARG A 10 21.40 -25.38 -42.30
CA ARG A 10 20.23 -24.77 -41.64
C ARG A 10 20.48 -24.53 -40.16
N ARG A 11 21.01 -25.54 -39.44
CA ARG A 11 21.35 -25.41 -38.00
C ARG A 11 22.40 -24.32 -37.79
N ARG A 12 23.46 -24.30 -38.62
CA ARG A 12 24.50 -23.29 -38.51
C ARG A 12 24.00 -21.88 -38.80
N ARG A 13 23.03 -21.72 -39.71
CA ARG A 13 22.41 -20.42 -40.00
C ARG A 13 21.59 -19.91 -38.80
N PHE A 14 20.81 -20.74 -38.19
CA PHE A 14 19.99 -20.41 -37.02
C PHE A 14 20.87 -20.01 -35.85
N LEU A 15 21.90 -20.80 -35.51
CA LEU A 15 22.82 -20.50 -34.43
C LEU A 15 23.57 -19.17 -34.64
N ARG A 16 23.99 -18.87 -35.87
CA ARG A 16 24.61 -17.56 -36.19
C ARG A 16 23.64 -16.40 -36.10
N GLN A 17 22.37 -16.59 -36.40
CA GLN A 17 21.35 -15.55 -36.19
C GLN A 17 21.16 -15.27 -34.69
N LEU A 18 21.12 -16.33 -33.87
CA LEU A 18 21.07 -16.19 -32.40
C LEU A 18 22.27 -15.45 -31.82
N GLU A 19 23.47 -15.84 -32.25
CA GLU A 19 24.73 -15.22 -31.80
C GLU A 19 24.77 -13.72 -32.13
N ARG A 20 24.44 -13.36 -33.40
CA ARG A 20 24.36 -11.95 -33.80
C ARG A 20 23.27 -11.18 -33.07
N ALA A 21 22.08 -11.76 -32.90
CA ALA A 21 21.03 -11.13 -32.18
C ALA A 21 21.41 -10.88 -30.69
N ALA A 22 22.14 -11.81 -30.08
CA ALA A 22 22.65 -11.66 -28.72
C ALA A 22 23.73 -10.57 -28.58
N GLU A 23 24.57 -10.37 -29.62
CA GLU A 23 25.63 -9.35 -29.62
C GLU A 23 25.11 -7.95 -29.99
N GLU A 24 24.10 -7.82 -30.85
CA GLU A 24 23.61 -6.54 -31.36
C GLU A 24 22.52 -5.90 -30.48
N LEU A 25 21.90 -6.67 -29.58
CA LEU A 25 20.81 -6.16 -28.75
C LEU A 25 21.27 -5.60 -27.41
N GLU A 26 20.82 -4.38 -27.09
CA GLU A 26 20.98 -3.78 -25.78
C GLU A 26 20.25 -4.59 -24.67
N SER A 27 19.22 -5.37 -25.04
CA SER A 27 18.47 -6.23 -24.11
C SER A 27 18.32 -7.64 -24.70
N PRO A 28 18.85 -8.69 -24.05
CA PRO A 28 18.70 -10.08 -24.47
C PRO A 28 17.25 -10.56 -24.60
N ALA A 29 16.31 -9.87 -23.95
CA ALA A 29 14.88 -10.19 -23.99
C ALA A 29 14.26 -10.09 -25.40
N TRP A 30 14.86 -9.30 -26.31
CA TRP A 30 14.35 -9.07 -27.68
C TRP A 30 14.96 -9.99 -28.74
N VAL A 31 15.88 -10.90 -28.34
CA VAL A 31 16.56 -11.84 -29.26
C VAL A 31 15.55 -12.62 -30.11
N GLN A 32 14.43 -12.99 -29.54
CA GLN A 32 13.36 -13.76 -30.24
C GLN A 32 12.71 -13.04 -31.44
N GLU A 33 12.69 -11.69 -31.43
CA GLU A 33 12.05 -10.90 -32.49
C GLU A 33 12.96 -10.79 -33.75
N MET A 34 14.28 -10.93 -33.53
CA MET A 34 15.27 -10.84 -34.59
C MET A 34 15.59 -12.19 -35.26
N VAL A 35 15.16 -13.29 -34.64
CA VAL A 35 15.49 -14.64 -35.13
C VAL A 35 14.28 -15.27 -35.79
N GLN A 36 14.46 -15.81 -37.02
CA GLN A 36 13.40 -16.52 -37.73
C GLN A 36 13.23 -17.95 -37.20
N CYS A 37 11.99 -18.39 -37.06
CA CYS A 37 11.68 -19.76 -36.65
C CYS A 37 12.28 -20.76 -37.69
N PRO A 38 13.11 -21.70 -37.24
CA PRO A 38 13.69 -22.73 -38.13
C PRO A 38 12.61 -23.70 -38.63
N THR A 39 12.89 -24.40 -39.71
CA THR A 39 11.97 -25.35 -40.34
C THR A 39 12.31 -26.82 -40.03
N TYR A 40 12.98 -27.10 -38.92
CA TYR A 40 13.31 -28.45 -38.46
C TYR A 40 12.92 -28.60 -36.99
N ALA A 41 12.45 -29.81 -36.63
CA ALA A 41 11.73 -30.05 -35.36
C ALA A 41 12.49 -29.62 -34.08
N GLU A 42 13.80 -29.90 -34.00
CA GLU A 42 14.61 -29.52 -32.84
C GLU A 42 14.76 -28.00 -32.77
N GLY A 43 14.97 -27.32 -33.90
CA GLY A 43 15.09 -25.86 -33.93
C GLY A 43 13.76 -25.14 -33.65
N GLU A 44 12.64 -25.72 -34.05
CA GLU A 44 11.30 -25.23 -33.70
C GLU A 44 11.10 -25.27 -32.15
N LEU A 45 11.54 -26.37 -31.53
CA LEU A 45 11.48 -26.52 -30.06
C LEU A 45 12.41 -25.53 -29.38
N GLU A 46 13.66 -25.39 -29.83
CA GLU A 46 14.62 -24.42 -29.30
C GLU A 46 14.08 -22.98 -29.41
N TYR A 47 13.52 -22.63 -30.58
CA TYR A 47 12.90 -21.32 -30.80
C TYR A 47 11.70 -21.08 -29.89
N GLU A 48 10.83 -22.07 -29.70
CA GLU A 48 9.66 -21.94 -28.80
C GLU A 48 10.08 -21.77 -27.32
N VAL A 49 11.13 -22.48 -26.88
CA VAL A 49 11.70 -22.29 -25.53
C VAL A 49 12.26 -20.88 -25.39
N LEU A 50 13.06 -20.41 -26.36
CA LEU A 50 13.60 -19.05 -26.36
C LEU A 50 12.49 -18.00 -26.33
N ARG A 51 11.42 -18.21 -27.13
CA ARG A 51 10.27 -17.32 -27.16
C ARG A 51 9.57 -17.22 -25.79
N ARG A 52 9.41 -18.32 -25.09
CA ARG A 52 8.80 -18.34 -23.74
C ARG A 52 9.69 -17.65 -22.70
N VAL A 53 10.98 -17.96 -22.71
CA VAL A 53 11.96 -17.35 -21.81
C VAL A 53 12.08 -15.84 -22.08
N GLY A 54 12.18 -15.44 -23.34
CA GLY A 54 12.25 -14.03 -23.73
C GLY A 54 10.99 -13.26 -23.34
N LYS A 55 9.80 -13.86 -23.52
CA LYS A 55 8.54 -13.24 -23.09
C LYS A 55 8.51 -13.05 -21.56
N ALA A 56 8.86 -14.07 -20.80
CA ALA A 56 8.90 -13.99 -19.33
C ALA A 56 9.90 -12.92 -18.86
N ALA A 57 11.10 -12.86 -19.48
CA ALA A 57 12.09 -11.84 -19.15
C ALA A 57 11.61 -10.41 -19.50
N CYS A 58 10.92 -10.24 -20.65
CA CYS A 58 10.32 -8.95 -21.00
C CYS A 58 9.24 -8.51 -20.01
N GLU A 59 8.39 -9.44 -19.58
CA GLU A 59 7.33 -9.18 -18.60
C GLU A 59 7.94 -8.78 -17.26
N GLU A 60 8.99 -9.47 -16.80
CA GLU A 60 9.71 -9.16 -15.56
C GLU A 60 10.38 -7.78 -15.59
N VAL A 61 11.08 -7.46 -16.69
CA VAL A 61 11.70 -6.13 -16.88
C VAL A 61 10.65 -5.03 -16.96
N ALA A 62 9.53 -5.26 -17.66
CA ALA A 62 8.44 -4.29 -17.75
C ALA A 62 7.78 -4.05 -16.40
N GLU A 63 7.62 -5.10 -15.58
CA GLU A 63 7.11 -4.99 -14.22
C GLU A 63 8.09 -4.22 -13.31
N GLY A 64 9.39 -4.54 -13.37
CA GLY A 64 10.41 -3.83 -12.60
C GLY A 64 10.48 -2.33 -12.96
N ARG A 65 10.32 -1.98 -14.25
CA ARG A 65 10.24 -0.57 -14.67
C ARG A 65 9.00 0.11 -14.12
N ARG A 66 7.83 -0.52 -14.22
CA ARG A 66 6.58 0.02 -13.65
C ARG A 66 6.71 0.28 -12.15
N GLN A 67 7.27 -0.66 -11.40
CA GLN A 67 7.51 -0.50 -9.96
C GLN A 67 8.45 0.67 -9.66
N THR A 68 9.51 0.85 -10.48
CA THR A 68 10.46 1.96 -10.33
C THR A 68 9.81 3.31 -10.63
N ASP A 69 9.01 3.39 -11.70
CA ASP A 69 8.28 4.60 -12.07
C ASP A 69 7.24 4.94 -10.99
N ASP A 70 6.47 3.96 -10.54
CA ASP A 70 5.52 4.09 -9.45
C ASP A 70 6.16 4.59 -8.15
N TYR A 71 7.37 4.08 -7.83
CA TYR A 71 8.13 4.53 -6.67
C TYR A 71 8.57 5.98 -6.82
N ARG A 72 9.06 6.37 -8.00
CA ARG A 72 9.47 7.75 -8.29
C ARG A 72 8.30 8.73 -8.14
N ASP A 73 7.16 8.43 -8.78
CA ASP A 73 5.96 9.28 -8.73
C ASP A 73 5.48 9.44 -7.28
N TYR A 74 5.55 8.37 -6.49
CA TYR A 74 5.22 8.42 -5.08
C TYR A 74 6.16 9.33 -4.29
N ILE A 75 7.47 9.19 -4.47
CA ILE A 75 8.46 10.02 -3.76
C ILE A 75 8.32 11.50 -4.15
N GLU A 76 8.05 11.81 -5.41
CA GLU A 76 7.81 13.17 -5.86
C GLU A 76 6.58 13.78 -5.18
N SER A 77 5.47 13.06 -5.14
CA SER A 77 4.25 13.47 -4.44
C SER A 77 4.50 13.66 -2.94
N TRP A 78 5.18 12.70 -2.30
CA TRP A 78 5.53 12.76 -0.88
C TRP A 78 6.41 13.96 -0.54
N VAL A 79 7.46 14.23 -1.33
CA VAL A 79 8.33 15.40 -1.14
C VAL A 79 7.54 16.69 -1.21
N HIS A 80 6.58 16.76 -2.15
CA HIS A 80 5.75 17.96 -2.31
C HIS A 80 4.85 18.19 -1.08
N GLU A 81 4.26 17.13 -0.55
CA GLU A 81 3.39 17.21 0.62
C GLU A 81 4.14 17.48 1.92
N ALA A 82 5.32 16.91 2.10
CA ALA A 82 6.16 17.18 3.28
C ALA A 82 6.70 18.63 3.29
N LYS A 83 6.90 19.25 2.11
CA LYS A 83 7.33 20.65 2.02
C LYS A 83 6.28 21.65 2.49
N LEU A 84 4.99 21.36 2.33
CA LEU A 84 3.91 22.27 2.71
C LEU A 84 3.86 22.54 4.23
N PRO A 85 3.76 21.52 5.12
CA PRO A 85 3.79 21.73 6.56
C PRO A 85 5.15 22.27 7.04
N LEU A 86 6.25 21.89 6.38
CA LEU A 86 7.56 22.45 6.72
C LEU A 86 7.62 23.94 6.43
N ALA A 87 7.09 24.42 5.29
CA ALA A 87 7.00 25.83 4.98
C ALA A 87 6.08 26.58 5.95
N ALA A 88 4.94 25.97 6.34
CA ALA A 88 4.05 26.51 7.36
C ALA A 88 4.75 26.65 8.71
N ALA A 89 5.51 25.62 9.12
CA ALA A 89 6.31 25.63 10.36
C ALA A 89 7.35 26.76 10.34
N HIS A 90 8.04 26.97 9.22
CA HIS A 90 8.98 28.09 9.06
C HIS A 90 8.29 29.47 9.20
N LEU A 91 7.13 29.64 8.54
CA LEU A 91 6.37 30.90 8.65
C LEU A 91 5.90 31.16 10.09
N ILE A 92 5.50 30.14 10.83
CA ILE A 92 5.12 30.27 12.23
C ILE A 92 6.35 30.72 13.05
N LEU A 93 7.51 30.09 12.85
CA LEU A 93 8.76 30.43 13.54
C LEU A 93 9.19 31.89 13.27
N GLU A 94 9.10 32.34 12.01
CA GLU A 94 9.46 33.72 11.62
C GLU A 94 8.54 34.77 12.24
N ASN A 95 7.30 34.41 12.60
CA ASN A 95 6.33 35.30 13.22
C ASN A 95 6.27 35.20 14.76
N LEU A 96 7.17 34.46 15.40
CA LEU A 96 7.33 34.50 16.85
C LEU A 96 7.99 35.81 17.25
N ASP A 97 7.32 36.62 18.07
CA ASP A 97 7.74 37.96 18.46
C ASP A 97 7.83 38.18 19.98
N GLY A 98 7.65 37.13 20.77
CA GLY A 98 7.66 37.18 22.24
C GLY A 98 6.34 37.65 22.85
N SER A 99 5.25 37.62 22.08
CA SER A 99 3.91 38.02 22.54
C SER A 99 3.19 36.89 23.29
N GLU A 100 2.07 37.21 23.97
CA GLU A 100 1.23 36.19 24.66
C GLU A 100 0.61 35.18 23.66
N ASP A 101 0.50 35.56 22.40
CA ASP A 101 0.00 34.66 21.32
C ASP A 101 1.00 33.58 20.89
N ASP A 102 2.25 33.68 21.31
CA ASP A 102 3.30 32.72 20.91
C ASP A 102 3.05 31.29 21.42
N LEU A 103 2.32 31.11 22.53
CA LEU A 103 1.95 29.76 23.00
C LEU A 103 1.06 29.05 22.01
N SER A 104 0.09 29.74 21.41
CA SER A 104 -0.76 29.16 20.37
C SER A 104 0.01 28.85 19.09
N ARG A 105 0.95 29.74 18.71
CA ARG A 105 1.84 29.55 17.55
C ARG A 105 2.79 28.38 17.73
N VAL A 106 3.34 28.17 18.95
CA VAL A 106 4.16 26.99 19.26
C VAL A 106 3.34 25.70 19.15
N ASP A 107 2.08 25.73 19.56
CA ASP A 107 1.17 24.58 19.39
C ASP A 107 0.87 24.30 17.91
N ASP A 108 0.69 25.34 17.10
CA ASP A 108 0.52 25.21 15.65
C ASP A 108 1.78 24.65 15.00
N LEU A 109 2.96 25.13 15.39
CA LEU A 109 4.25 24.60 14.94
C LEU A 109 4.38 23.11 15.25
N GLY A 110 4.04 22.71 16.49
CA GLY A 110 4.03 21.30 16.88
C GLY A 110 3.11 20.44 16.02
N ARG A 111 1.94 20.97 15.62
CA ARG A 111 1.02 20.28 14.68
C ARG A 111 1.61 20.10 13.28
N GLU A 112 2.23 21.12 12.73
CA GLU A 112 2.85 21.02 11.39
C GLU A 112 4.06 20.08 11.38
N LEU A 113 4.88 20.08 12.46
CA LEU A 113 5.99 19.11 12.58
C LEU A 113 5.48 17.68 12.70
N ALA A 114 4.44 17.42 13.50
CA ALA A 114 3.83 16.09 13.59
C ALA A 114 3.25 15.60 12.22
N ARG A 115 2.82 16.53 11.37
CA ARG A 115 2.43 16.18 9.98
C ARG A 115 3.62 15.75 9.13
N VAL A 116 4.76 16.43 9.25
CA VAL A 116 6.00 16.03 8.55
C VAL A 116 6.43 14.64 9.00
N GLU A 117 6.41 14.34 10.31
CA GLU A 117 6.74 13.02 10.83
C GLU A 117 5.82 11.94 10.24
N ARG A 118 4.51 12.15 10.19
CA ARG A 118 3.57 11.20 9.56
C ARG A 118 3.87 10.97 8.08
N TYR A 119 4.24 12.00 7.32
CA TYR A 119 4.63 11.82 5.92
C TYR A 119 5.93 11.02 5.79
N ILE A 120 6.90 11.22 6.70
CA ILE A 120 8.13 10.41 6.74
C ILE A 120 7.81 8.95 7.02
N ASP A 121 6.97 8.67 8.02
CA ASP A 121 6.54 7.31 8.35
C ASP A 121 5.82 6.66 7.17
N GLN A 122 4.91 7.39 6.52
CA GLN A 122 4.20 6.90 5.34
C GLN A 122 5.16 6.52 4.20
N ALA A 123 6.21 7.34 3.96
CA ALA A 123 7.23 7.05 2.96
C ALA A 123 8.07 5.82 3.33
N LEU A 124 8.41 5.65 4.61
CA LEU A 124 9.14 4.48 5.10
C LEU A 124 8.31 3.20 4.95
N TYR A 125 7.03 3.22 5.34
CA TYR A 125 6.15 2.07 5.17
C TYR A 125 5.89 1.74 3.71
N TYR A 126 5.79 2.76 2.84
CA TYR A 126 5.71 2.54 1.40
C TYR A 126 6.96 1.83 0.88
N ALA A 127 8.16 2.35 1.19
CA ALA A 127 9.43 1.75 0.78
C ALA A 127 9.55 0.28 1.26
N ARG A 128 9.21 0.01 2.52
CA ARG A 128 9.21 -1.36 3.08
C ARG A 128 8.16 -2.26 2.42
N SER A 129 7.05 -1.71 1.98
CA SER A 129 6.01 -2.45 1.28
C SER A 129 6.44 -2.92 -0.12
N GLU A 130 7.44 -2.27 -0.75
CA GLU A 130 7.98 -2.64 -2.06
C GLU A 130 9.04 -3.76 -1.96
N VAL A 131 9.73 -3.91 -0.83
CA VAL A 131 10.77 -4.91 -0.66
C VAL A 131 10.17 -6.30 -0.53
N VAL A 132 10.74 -7.29 -1.23
CA VAL A 132 10.28 -8.69 -1.22
C VAL A 132 10.60 -9.37 0.11
N GLU A 133 11.65 -8.93 0.81
CA GLU A 133 12.04 -9.47 2.11
C GLU A 133 11.01 -9.09 3.18
N ARG A 134 10.70 -10.05 4.04
CA ARG A 134 9.74 -9.88 5.15
C ARG A 134 10.39 -9.02 6.23
N ASP A 135 10.18 -7.72 6.20
CA ASP A 135 10.62 -6.76 7.25
C ASP A 135 9.52 -6.55 8.32
N TYR A 136 8.69 -7.57 8.54
CA TYR A 136 7.65 -7.58 9.56
C TYR A 136 7.71 -8.86 10.38
N LEU A 137 7.32 -8.76 11.65
CA LEU A 137 7.42 -9.85 12.62
C LEU A 137 6.03 -10.21 13.15
N ILE A 138 5.39 -11.22 12.54
CA ILE A 138 4.09 -11.72 13.00
C ILE A 138 4.24 -12.37 14.38
N ARG A 139 3.52 -11.81 15.36
CA ARG A 139 3.40 -12.32 16.72
C ARG A 139 1.94 -12.26 17.18
N ARG A 140 1.66 -12.94 18.27
CA ARG A 140 0.36 -12.90 18.94
C ARG A 140 0.28 -11.64 19.80
N TRP A 141 -0.73 -10.81 19.57
CA TRP A 141 -0.96 -9.55 20.24
C TRP A 141 -2.39 -9.42 20.75
N ASP A 142 -2.56 -8.73 21.86
CA ASP A 142 -3.87 -8.30 22.39
C ASP A 142 -4.43 -7.19 21.49
N LEU A 143 -5.57 -7.44 20.85
CA LEU A 143 -6.21 -6.51 19.92
C LEU A 143 -6.60 -5.19 20.60
N LYS A 144 -7.08 -5.26 21.84
CA LYS A 144 -7.44 -4.08 22.64
C LYS A 144 -6.23 -3.21 22.94
N ALA A 145 -5.08 -3.82 23.24
CA ALA A 145 -3.84 -3.08 23.47
C ALA A 145 -3.40 -2.33 22.21
N LEU A 146 -3.42 -2.97 21.04
CA LEU A 146 -3.08 -2.37 19.75
C LEU A 146 -4.01 -1.20 19.39
N VAL A 147 -5.32 -1.38 19.47
CA VAL A 147 -6.31 -0.32 19.22
C VAL A 147 -6.13 0.83 20.18
N THR A 148 -5.95 0.54 21.49
CA THR A 148 -5.74 1.58 22.51
C THR A 148 -4.43 2.34 22.26
N GLY A 149 -3.37 1.66 21.82
CA GLY A 149 -2.09 2.25 21.42
C GLY A 149 -2.28 3.26 20.28
N ALA A 150 -2.97 2.85 19.22
CA ALA A 150 -3.26 3.71 18.08
C ALA A 150 -4.13 4.93 18.45
N ILE A 151 -5.16 4.75 19.28
CA ILE A 151 -5.99 5.85 19.79
C ILE A 151 -5.15 6.84 20.62
N LYS A 152 -4.29 6.34 21.52
CA LYS A 152 -3.41 7.20 22.34
C LYS A 152 -2.42 7.99 21.48
N ALA A 153 -1.82 7.36 20.48
CA ALA A 153 -0.90 8.02 19.54
C ALA A 153 -1.56 9.16 18.77
N ASN A 154 -2.88 9.08 18.50
CA ASN A 154 -3.65 10.09 17.77
C ASN A 154 -4.59 10.92 18.68
N ALA A 155 -4.43 10.86 20.01
CA ALA A 155 -5.38 11.45 20.96
C ALA A 155 -5.51 12.97 20.80
N ARG A 156 -4.40 13.68 20.55
CA ARG A 156 -4.38 15.14 20.38
C ARG A 156 -5.23 15.57 19.19
N GLU A 157 -5.09 14.88 18.04
CA GLU A 157 -5.85 15.17 16.84
C GLU A 157 -7.33 14.81 16.97
N LEU A 158 -7.65 13.66 17.61
CA LEU A 158 -9.02 13.25 17.91
C LEU A 158 -9.74 14.29 18.76
N ILE A 159 -9.08 14.78 19.83
CA ILE A 159 -9.63 15.82 20.72
C ILE A 159 -9.82 17.13 19.94
N ALA A 160 -8.82 17.56 19.17
CA ALA A 160 -8.88 18.80 18.40
C ALA A 160 -9.97 18.79 17.32
N ALA A 161 -10.26 17.61 16.75
CA ALA A 161 -11.31 17.40 15.75
C ALA A 161 -12.68 17.03 16.37
N HIS A 162 -12.78 16.95 17.70
CA HIS A 162 -14.00 16.50 18.40
C HIS A 162 -14.52 15.14 17.95
N VAL A 163 -13.63 14.20 17.58
CA VAL A 163 -13.98 12.83 17.18
C VAL A 163 -13.87 11.91 18.40
N ALA A 164 -14.96 11.29 18.78
CA ALA A 164 -15.03 10.40 19.94
C ALA A 164 -14.64 8.95 19.53
N PRO A 165 -13.55 8.36 20.06
CA PRO A 165 -13.25 6.95 19.86
C PRO A 165 -14.10 6.08 20.79
N VAL A 166 -14.68 5.00 20.25
CA VAL A 166 -15.46 4.00 20.99
C VAL A 166 -14.87 2.61 20.74
N CYS A 167 -14.69 1.83 21.79
CA CYS A 167 -14.15 0.47 21.71
C CYS A 167 -15.18 -0.54 22.20
N GLU A 168 -15.48 -1.57 21.40
CA GLU A 168 -16.48 -2.60 21.67
C GLU A 168 -15.91 -3.99 21.40
N ASN A 169 -16.05 -4.93 22.34
CA ASN A 169 -15.71 -6.34 22.15
C ASN A 169 -14.28 -6.60 21.58
N LEU A 170 -13.27 -5.96 22.14
CA LEU A 170 -11.87 -6.08 21.65
C LEU A 170 -11.05 -7.13 22.42
N ASP A 171 -11.65 -7.95 23.27
CA ASP A 171 -10.94 -8.93 24.10
C ASP A 171 -10.58 -10.20 23.26
N PHE A 172 -9.77 -10.00 22.22
CA PHE A 172 -9.26 -11.02 21.32
C PHE A 172 -7.74 -10.93 21.18
N GLU A 173 -7.11 -12.04 20.76
CA GLU A 173 -5.70 -12.07 20.39
C GLU A 173 -5.56 -12.36 18.90
N VAL A 174 -4.78 -11.54 18.20
CA VAL A 174 -4.57 -11.62 16.75
C VAL A 174 -3.09 -11.85 16.42
N PHE A 175 -2.82 -12.50 15.29
CA PHE A 175 -1.48 -12.65 14.75
C PHE A 175 -1.21 -11.50 13.77
N THR A 176 -0.26 -10.62 14.13
CA THR A 176 0.09 -9.44 13.33
C THR A 176 1.47 -8.90 13.71
N ASP A 177 1.96 -7.93 12.97
CA ASP A 177 3.05 -7.03 13.41
C ASP A 177 2.46 -5.82 14.10
N GLU A 178 2.89 -5.56 15.35
CA GLU A 178 2.40 -4.46 16.18
C GLU A 178 2.54 -3.10 15.48
N LYS A 179 3.74 -2.79 14.97
CA LYS A 179 4.05 -1.50 14.37
C LYS A 179 3.30 -1.26 13.07
N TRP A 180 3.15 -2.32 12.26
CA TRP A 180 2.42 -2.24 11.01
C TRP A 180 0.92 -2.05 11.26
N LEU A 181 0.35 -2.76 12.23
CA LEU A 181 -1.07 -2.59 12.57
C LEU A 181 -1.34 -1.24 13.23
N GLU A 182 -0.47 -0.76 14.12
CA GLU A 182 -0.59 0.60 14.69
C GLU A 182 -0.56 1.68 13.61
N PHE A 183 0.34 1.56 12.62
CA PHE A 183 0.36 2.46 11.47
C PHE A 183 -0.94 2.38 10.66
N ILE A 184 -1.44 1.18 10.35
CA ILE A 184 -2.70 0.96 9.62
C ILE A 184 -3.88 1.64 10.35
N LEU A 185 -4.01 1.38 11.66
CA LEU A 185 -5.06 2.00 12.47
C LEU A 185 -4.91 3.53 12.53
N GLY A 186 -3.68 4.04 12.61
CA GLY A 186 -3.38 5.46 12.54
C GLY A 186 -3.87 6.09 11.22
N GLN A 187 -3.68 5.43 10.07
CA GLN A 187 -4.18 5.91 8.78
C GLN A 187 -5.73 6.00 8.76
N LEU A 188 -6.42 5.03 9.35
CA LEU A 188 -7.89 5.06 9.44
C LEU A 188 -8.38 6.17 10.39
N ILE A 189 -7.73 6.35 11.54
CA ILE A 189 -8.04 7.44 12.47
C ILE A 189 -7.87 8.81 11.79
N GLN A 190 -6.76 9.01 11.05
CA GLN A 190 -6.51 10.25 10.32
C GLN A 190 -7.56 10.50 9.22
N ASN A 191 -8.00 9.44 8.52
CA ASN A 191 -9.09 9.54 7.55
C ASN A 191 -10.40 9.91 8.24
N SER A 192 -10.76 9.27 9.35
CA SER A 192 -11.97 9.57 10.11
C SER A 192 -11.98 11.00 10.65
N ILE A 193 -10.82 11.53 11.09
CA ILE A 193 -10.67 12.94 11.48
C ILE A 193 -10.89 13.86 10.28
N LYS A 194 -10.29 13.55 9.14
CA LYS A 194 -10.33 14.37 7.94
C LYS A 194 -11.72 14.50 7.32
N TYR A 195 -12.51 13.43 7.40
CA TYR A 195 -13.83 13.34 6.80
C TYR A 195 -14.96 13.34 7.85
N ALA A 196 -14.63 13.76 9.09
CA ALA A 196 -15.58 13.86 10.18
C ALA A 196 -16.74 14.80 9.85
N ARG A 197 -17.92 14.51 10.41
CA ARG A 197 -19.05 15.45 10.44
C ARG A 197 -18.79 16.55 11.46
N GLU A 198 -19.47 17.68 11.30
CA GLU A 198 -19.31 18.84 12.19
C GLU A 198 -19.71 18.52 13.65
N ASP A 199 -20.80 17.78 13.83
CA ASP A 199 -21.34 17.44 15.15
C ASP A 199 -21.43 15.92 15.37
N GLY A 200 -21.08 15.47 16.58
CA GLY A 200 -21.22 14.09 17.02
C GLY A 200 -20.34 13.11 16.23
N ALA A 201 -19.19 13.57 15.76
CA ALA A 201 -18.23 12.71 15.06
C ALA A 201 -17.71 11.61 15.98
N LYS A 202 -17.70 10.38 15.50
CA LYS A 202 -17.18 9.21 16.24
C LYS A 202 -16.49 8.22 15.31
N ILE A 203 -15.56 7.47 15.89
CA ILE A 203 -14.94 6.30 15.31
C ILE A 203 -15.11 5.11 16.24
N VAL A 204 -15.66 4.01 15.76
CA VAL A 204 -15.97 2.80 16.54
C VAL A 204 -15.01 1.70 16.11
N PHE A 205 -14.35 1.07 17.07
CA PHE A 205 -13.53 -0.13 16.90
C PHE A 205 -14.26 -1.29 17.54
N SER A 206 -14.67 -2.29 16.76
CA SER A 206 -15.40 -3.46 17.27
C SER A 206 -14.78 -4.76 16.78
N GLY A 207 -14.65 -5.73 17.70
CA GLY A 207 -14.13 -7.06 17.44
C GLY A 207 -15.23 -8.12 17.41
N ALA A 208 -15.09 -9.13 16.53
CA ALA A 208 -15.97 -10.29 16.47
C ALA A 208 -15.19 -11.55 16.12
N LEU A 209 -15.56 -12.68 16.73
CA LEU A 209 -15.12 -14.02 16.31
C LEU A 209 -16.15 -14.59 15.36
N LEU A 210 -15.73 -14.97 14.16
CA LEU A 210 -16.59 -15.60 13.16
C LEU A 210 -16.15 -17.02 12.86
N ASP A 211 -17.12 -17.84 12.45
CA ASP A 211 -16.91 -19.24 12.05
C ASP A 211 -16.21 -20.09 13.13
N GLU A 212 -16.53 -19.85 14.41
CA GLU A 212 -15.93 -20.53 15.57
C GLU A 212 -15.93 -22.05 15.40
N GLY A 213 -14.76 -22.68 15.57
CA GLY A 213 -14.56 -24.13 15.43
C GLY A 213 -14.49 -24.63 13.98
N LEU A 214 -14.56 -23.78 12.97
CA LEU A 214 -14.40 -24.14 11.57
C LEU A 214 -12.99 -23.84 11.05
N ALA A 215 -12.60 -24.41 9.92
CA ALA A 215 -11.32 -24.11 9.27
C ALA A 215 -11.22 -22.65 8.80
N SER A 216 -12.36 -21.97 8.65
CA SER A 216 -12.50 -20.56 8.30
C SER A 216 -12.60 -19.64 9.51
N GLU A 217 -12.34 -20.15 10.73
CA GLU A 217 -12.35 -19.34 11.95
C GLU A 217 -11.43 -18.14 11.84
N ARG A 218 -11.98 -16.95 12.11
CA ARG A 218 -11.26 -15.69 12.02
C ARG A 218 -11.76 -14.69 13.04
N ILE A 219 -10.88 -13.78 13.43
CA ILE A 219 -11.24 -12.62 14.22
C ILE A 219 -11.39 -11.45 13.25
N GLU A 220 -12.52 -10.76 13.31
CA GLU A 220 -12.75 -9.54 12.56
C GLU A 220 -12.63 -8.32 13.46
N LEU A 221 -11.81 -7.33 13.03
CA LEU A 221 -11.79 -5.99 13.58
C LEU A 221 -12.48 -5.06 12.59
N THR A 222 -13.54 -4.43 13.00
CA THR A 222 -14.24 -3.41 12.24
C THR A 222 -13.91 -2.03 12.79
N VAL A 223 -13.51 -1.12 11.91
CA VAL A 223 -13.28 0.30 12.20
C VAL A 223 -14.29 1.10 11.40
N ALA A 224 -15.22 1.77 12.08
CA ALA A 224 -16.34 2.48 11.48
C ALA A 224 -16.38 3.93 11.94
N ASP A 225 -16.38 4.88 11.02
CA ASP A 225 -16.70 6.28 11.32
C ASP A 225 -18.10 6.64 10.84
N ASN A 226 -18.63 7.74 11.35
CA ASN A 226 -19.90 8.31 10.95
C ASN A 226 -19.74 9.59 10.11
N GLY A 227 -18.66 9.70 9.35
CA GLY A 227 -18.32 10.85 8.52
C GLY A 227 -19.16 10.99 7.25
N CYS A 228 -18.60 11.68 6.25
CA CYS A 228 -19.32 11.96 5.01
C CYS A 228 -19.53 10.74 4.10
N GLY A 229 -18.85 9.62 4.36
CA GLY A 229 -18.93 8.42 3.53
C GLY A 229 -18.34 8.57 2.12
N VAL A 230 -18.49 7.52 1.32
CA VAL A 230 -17.96 7.41 -0.05
C VAL A 230 -19.07 6.96 -0.98
N SER A 231 -19.10 7.45 -2.22
CA SER A 231 -20.09 7.05 -3.22
C SER A 231 -19.92 5.59 -3.64
N ALA A 232 -21.00 4.93 -4.04
CA ALA A 232 -20.95 3.56 -4.55
C ALA A 232 -20.04 3.41 -5.80
N ALA A 233 -19.87 4.49 -6.58
CA ALA A 233 -18.97 4.51 -7.74
C ALA A 233 -17.49 4.55 -7.34
N ASP A 234 -17.16 5.23 -6.23
CA ASP A 234 -15.79 5.40 -5.73
C ASP A 234 -15.35 4.25 -4.81
N LEU A 235 -16.29 3.60 -4.11
CA LEU A 235 -16.02 2.57 -3.12
C LEU A 235 -15.11 1.42 -3.62
N PRO A 236 -15.26 0.87 -4.83
CA PRO A 236 -14.38 -0.18 -5.33
C PRO A 236 -12.93 0.27 -5.51
N ARG A 237 -12.69 1.58 -5.56
CA ARG A 237 -11.41 2.20 -5.89
C ARG A 237 -10.69 2.80 -4.69
N VAL A 238 -11.27 2.76 -3.49
CA VAL A 238 -10.72 3.43 -2.29
C VAL A 238 -9.32 2.92 -1.90
N PHE A 239 -8.98 1.70 -2.30
CA PHE A 239 -7.66 1.09 -2.07
C PHE A 239 -6.70 1.24 -3.26
N GLU A 240 -7.12 1.87 -4.37
CA GLU A 240 -6.22 2.13 -5.50
C GLU A 240 -5.20 3.22 -5.15
N LYS A 241 -3.97 3.08 -5.67
CA LYS A 241 -2.90 4.04 -5.46
C LYS A 241 -3.26 5.41 -6.03
N GLY A 242 -3.12 6.45 -5.21
CA GLY A 242 -3.38 7.83 -5.61
C GLY A 242 -4.86 8.16 -5.81
N PHE A 243 -5.77 7.25 -5.50
CA PHE A 243 -7.20 7.52 -5.63
C PHE A 243 -7.67 8.48 -4.53
N THR A 244 -8.28 9.58 -4.96
CA THR A 244 -8.94 10.55 -4.10
C THR A 244 -10.34 10.78 -4.67
N GLY A 245 -11.37 10.20 -4.04
CA GLY A 245 -12.77 10.39 -4.46
C GLY A 245 -13.18 11.87 -4.51
N ASP A 246 -14.41 12.14 -4.89
CA ASP A 246 -14.91 13.52 -5.04
C ASP A 246 -14.71 14.37 -3.77
N ASN A 247 -14.87 13.77 -2.59
CA ASN A 247 -14.60 14.42 -1.30
C ASN A 247 -13.12 14.79 -1.12
N GLY A 248 -12.21 14.02 -1.68
CA GLY A 248 -10.76 14.29 -1.63
C GLY A 248 -10.30 15.37 -2.61
N ARG A 249 -11.02 15.55 -3.72
CA ARG A 249 -10.74 16.62 -4.72
C ARG A 249 -11.14 18.00 -4.22
N THR A 250 -12.18 18.08 -3.42
CA THR A 250 -12.63 19.34 -2.78
C THR A 250 -11.73 19.73 -1.61
N THR A 251 -11.20 18.75 -0.88
CA THR A 251 -10.27 18.94 0.21
C THR A 251 -8.85 18.87 -0.36
N LYS A 252 -8.21 19.98 -0.70
CA LYS A 252 -6.90 20.14 -1.38
C LYS A 252 -5.70 19.35 -0.77
N ARG A 253 -5.90 18.33 0.05
CA ARG A 253 -4.87 17.65 0.88
C ARG A 253 -5.00 16.11 0.91
N ALA A 254 -5.49 15.46 -0.15
CA ALA A 254 -5.58 14.00 -0.21
C ALA A 254 -4.57 13.40 -1.19
N THR A 255 -3.61 12.63 -0.68
CA THR A 255 -2.62 11.89 -1.51
C THR A 255 -3.20 10.65 -2.17
N GLY A 256 -4.28 10.09 -1.61
CA GLY A 256 -4.78 8.78 -2.01
C GLY A 256 -3.84 7.60 -1.69
N ILE A 257 -2.83 7.81 -0.82
CA ILE A 257 -1.83 6.78 -0.50
C ILE A 257 -2.19 6.04 0.80
N GLY A 258 -2.88 6.69 1.75
CA GLY A 258 -3.17 6.09 3.06
C GLY A 258 -3.89 4.75 2.98
N LEU A 259 -5.06 4.68 2.33
CA LEU A 259 -5.82 3.43 2.18
C LEU A 259 -5.14 2.41 1.27
N TYR A 260 -4.42 2.87 0.25
CA TYR A 260 -3.58 1.99 -0.56
C TYR A 260 -2.54 1.26 0.30
N LEU A 261 -1.84 1.97 1.19
CA LEU A 261 -0.88 1.36 2.12
C LEU A 261 -1.57 0.41 3.11
N VAL A 262 -2.75 0.77 3.62
CA VAL A 262 -3.54 -0.13 4.46
C VAL A 262 -3.75 -1.48 3.76
N ALA A 263 -4.28 -1.48 2.54
CA ALA A 263 -4.52 -2.71 1.80
C ALA A 263 -3.23 -3.49 1.51
N ARG A 264 -2.17 -2.79 1.12
CA ARG A 264 -0.89 -3.41 0.76
C ARG A 264 -0.19 -4.05 1.96
N LEU A 265 -0.15 -3.36 3.11
CA LEU A 265 0.45 -3.90 4.34
C LEU A 265 -0.37 -5.08 4.89
N CYS A 266 -1.71 -4.99 4.84
CA CYS A 266 -2.60 -6.10 5.20
C CYS A 266 -2.33 -7.33 4.32
N SER A 267 -2.28 -7.17 3.00
CA SER A 267 -1.98 -8.25 2.07
C SER A 267 -0.64 -8.93 2.37
N LYS A 268 0.41 -8.16 2.71
CA LYS A 268 1.72 -8.72 3.10
C LYS A 268 1.66 -9.52 4.40
N MET A 269 0.83 -9.12 5.34
CA MET A 269 0.63 -9.83 6.61
C MET A 269 -0.40 -10.97 6.51
N GLY A 270 -1.00 -11.23 5.34
CA GLY A 270 -2.06 -12.23 5.18
C GLY A 270 -3.37 -11.84 5.87
N ILE A 271 -3.64 -10.54 6.02
CA ILE A 271 -4.86 -9.99 6.60
C ILE A 271 -5.77 -9.53 5.45
N ASP A 272 -6.97 -10.08 5.36
CA ASP A 272 -7.95 -9.62 4.40
C ASP A 272 -8.55 -8.29 4.86
N VAL A 273 -8.70 -7.35 3.93
CA VAL A 273 -9.29 -6.03 4.19
C VAL A 273 -10.41 -5.74 3.22
N THR A 274 -11.52 -5.26 3.74
CA THR A 274 -12.69 -4.85 2.95
C THR A 274 -13.18 -3.48 3.41
N ALA A 275 -13.91 -2.77 2.53
CA ALA A 275 -14.52 -1.50 2.86
C ALA A 275 -16.00 -1.51 2.48
N ALA A 276 -16.81 -0.82 3.31
CA ALA A 276 -18.20 -0.54 3.04
C ALA A 276 -18.50 0.93 3.38
N SER A 277 -19.39 1.55 2.63
CA SER A 277 -19.77 2.95 2.86
C SER A 277 -21.08 3.29 2.19
N GLU A 278 -21.83 4.20 2.81
CA GLU A 278 -22.95 4.89 2.21
C GLU A 278 -22.76 6.40 2.38
N PRO A 279 -23.02 7.21 1.34
CA PRO A 279 -22.86 8.67 1.43
C PRO A 279 -23.70 9.26 2.58
N GLY A 280 -23.05 10.00 3.47
CA GLY A 280 -23.68 10.61 4.65
C GLY A 280 -23.81 9.72 5.87
N GLU A 281 -23.57 8.40 5.75
CA GLU A 281 -23.67 7.44 6.86
C GLU A 281 -22.31 7.09 7.48
N GLY A 282 -21.22 7.27 6.71
CA GLY A 282 -19.84 7.02 7.16
C GLY A 282 -19.09 6.00 6.33
N PHE A 283 -17.93 5.61 6.84
CA PHE A 283 -17.01 4.66 6.20
C PHE A 283 -16.61 3.54 7.16
N VAL A 284 -16.63 2.32 6.68
CA VAL A 284 -16.34 1.12 7.46
C VAL A 284 -15.22 0.34 6.79
N VAL A 285 -14.18 -0.02 7.56
CA VAL A 285 -13.12 -0.93 7.13
C VAL A 285 -13.13 -2.14 8.05
N THR A 286 -13.12 -3.33 7.47
CA THR A 286 -13.09 -4.60 8.20
C THR A 286 -11.81 -5.35 7.87
N PHE A 287 -11.09 -5.79 8.91
CA PHE A 287 -9.89 -6.61 8.85
C PHE A 287 -10.23 -8.01 9.33
N ALA A 288 -9.86 -9.05 8.57
CA ALA A 288 -10.04 -10.44 8.96
C ALA A 288 -8.67 -11.08 9.25
N PHE A 289 -8.47 -11.47 10.51
CA PHE A 289 -7.28 -12.15 10.99
C PHE A 289 -7.57 -13.64 11.10
N SER A 290 -6.83 -14.46 10.37
CA SER A 290 -6.94 -15.91 10.51
C SER A 290 -6.45 -16.35 11.89
N THR A 291 -7.18 -17.25 12.56
CA THR A 291 -6.75 -17.91 13.80
C THR A 291 -5.81 -19.09 13.54
N ASN A 292 -5.69 -19.52 12.26
CA ASN A 292 -4.85 -20.62 11.86
C ASN A 292 -3.37 -20.20 11.75
N LYS A 293 -2.53 -20.67 12.66
CA LYS A 293 -1.09 -20.36 12.73
C LYS A 293 -0.30 -20.77 11.48
N PHE A 294 -0.75 -21.77 10.73
CA PHE A 294 -0.02 -22.31 9.58
C PHE A 294 0.01 -21.36 8.37
N GLN A 295 -0.87 -20.38 8.29
CA GLN A 295 -0.87 -19.39 7.20
C GLN A 295 0.25 -18.34 7.32
N TYR A 296 0.91 -18.22 8.47
CA TYR A 296 1.91 -17.16 8.72
C TYR A 296 3.36 -17.64 8.66
N PHE A 297 3.59 -18.95 8.54
CA PHE A 297 4.92 -19.57 8.62
C PHE A 297 5.34 -20.31 7.33
N GLU A 298 4.57 -20.24 6.26
CA GLU A 298 4.97 -20.62 4.92
C GLU A 298 5.55 -19.40 4.17
#